data_575ffc032dbabbc7fe12badaa932c780
#
_entry.id   575ffc032dbabbc7fe12badaa932c780
#
_cell.length_a   1.000
_cell.length_b   1.000
_cell.length_c   1.000
_cell.angle_alpha   90.00
_cell.angle_beta   90.00
_cell.angle_gamma   90.00
#
_symmetry.space_group_name_H-M   'P 1'
#
loop_
_entity.id
_entity.type
_entity.pdbx_description
1 polymer ?
#
loop_
_entity_poly.entity_id
_entity_poly.type
_entity_poly.pdbx_seq_one_letter_code
_entity_poly.pdbx_strand_id
1 'polypeptide(L)'
;MTEDTLYKKPLHNIEDFQFDASVSAVFDDMVDRSVPGYRTLIANIGPLAKHYMRAHTRCYDLGCSHGAAALSVFQHCQLEGLEIIAVDNASAMIEHC
;
A
#
# COMPACT_ATOMS: atom_id res chain seq x y z
N MET A 1 -8.64 16.09 9.07
CA MET A 1 -7.81 14.88 9.17
C MET A 1 -8.45 13.91 10.15
N THR A 2 -8.61 12.68 9.74
CA THR A 2 -9.15 11.66 10.61
C THR A 2 -8.08 11.20 11.58
N GLU A 3 -8.35 11.33 12.86
CA GLU A 3 -7.44 10.87 13.87
C GLU A 3 -7.55 9.35 14.03
N ASP A 4 -6.43 8.69 14.24
CA ASP A 4 -6.44 7.25 14.50
C ASP A 4 -6.93 7.00 15.91
N THR A 5 -8.18 6.53 16.02
CA THR A 5 -8.81 6.24 17.29
C THR A 5 -8.98 4.74 17.54
N LEU A 6 -8.49 3.88 16.66
CA LEU A 6 -8.66 2.43 16.79
C LEU A 6 -8.10 1.88 18.09
N TYR A 7 -6.95 2.38 18.51
CA TYR A 7 -6.26 1.90 19.70
C TYR A 7 -6.70 2.62 20.98
N LYS A 8 -7.61 3.57 20.86
CA LYS A 8 -8.20 4.26 22.02
C LYS A 8 -9.39 3.52 22.59
N LYS A 9 -9.91 2.52 21.88
CA LYS A 9 -11.03 1.71 22.30
C LYS A 9 -10.56 0.32 22.70
N PRO A 10 -11.16 -0.30 23.73
CA PRO A 10 -10.86 -1.69 24.05
C PRO A 10 -11.18 -2.58 22.84
N LEU A 11 -10.26 -3.44 22.50
CA LEU A 11 -10.48 -4.44 21.46
C LEU A 11 -10.81 -5.76 22.14
N HIS A 12 -11.91 -6.38 21.72
CA HIS A 12 -12.29 -7.68 22.25
C HIS A 12 -11.36 -8.79 21.80
N ASN A 13 -10.69 -8.59 20.66
CA ASN A 13 -9.84 -9.59 20.08
C ASN A 13 -8.62 -8.93 19.44
N ILE A 14 -7.63 -8.64 20.25
CA ILE A 14 -6.39 -8.00 19.81
C ILE A 14 -5.62 -8.89 18.85
N GLU A 15 -5.76 -10.21 18.99
CA GLU A 15 -5.04 -11.20 18.17
C GLU A 15 -5.46 -11.15 16.71
N ASP A 16 -6.70 -10.73 16.46
CA ASP A 16 -7.27 -10.72 15.12
C ASP A 16 -7.26 -9.33 14.51
N PHE A 17 -6.16 -8.61 14.64
CA PHE A 17 -6.02 -7.35 13.94
C PHE A 17 -6.23 -7.59 12.45
N GLN A 18 -7.21 -6.93 11.87
CA GLN A 18 -7.55 -7.06 10.47
C GLN A 18 -7.67 -5.70 9.82
N PHE A 19 -7.27 -5.63 8.56
CA PHE A 19 -7.48 -4.43 7.75
C PHE A 19 -8.92 -4.39 7.25
N ASP A 20 -9.84 -4.14 8.15
CA ASP A 20 -11.26 -3.98 7.85
C ASP A 20 -11.58 -2.57 7.34
N ALA A 21 -12.86 -2.27 7.16
CA ALA A 21 -13.28 -0.98 6.62
C ALA A 21 -12.86 0.20 7.50
N SER A 22 -12.86 0.04 8.83
CA SER A 22 -12.46 1.14 9.72
C SER A 22 -10.95 1.38 9.69
N VAL A 23 -10.14 0.34 9.59
CA VAL A 23 -8.68 0.49 9.42
C VAL A 23 -8.38 1.09 8.05
N SER A 24 -9.04 0.60 7.00
CA SER A 24 -8.82 1.11 5.66
C SER A 24 -9.14 2.61 5.55
N ALA A 25 -10.22 3.05 6.21
CA ALA A 25 -10.63 4.45 6.15
C ALA A 25 -9.58 5.41 6.73
N VAL A 26 -8.75 4.95 7.68
CA VAL A 26 -7.73 5.78 8.33
C VAL A 26 -6.30 5.35 7.98
N PHE A 27 -6.15 4.39 7.07
CA PHE A 27 -4.86 3.74 6.84
C PHE A 27 -3.77 4.73 6.41
N ASP A 28 -4.07 5.59 5.45
CA ASP A 28 -3.09 6.55 4.94
C ASP A 28 -2.63 7.51 6.03
N ASP A 29 -3.57 7.99 6.86
CA ASP A 29 -3.23 8.86 7.98
C ASP A 29 -2.40 8.10 9.03
N MET A 30 -2.81 6.89 9.36
CA MET A 30 -2.12 6.05 10.34
C MET A 30 -0.67 5.77 9.91
N VAL A 31 -0.46 5.37 8.67
CA VAL A 31 0.87 5.05 8.16
C VAL A 31 1.75 6.28 8.08
N ASP A 32 1.20 7.39 7.59
CA ASP A 32 1.95 8.64 7.48
C ASP A 32 2.43 9.14 8.85
N ARG A 33 1.64 8.89 9.89
CA ARG A 33 1.97 9.30 11.27
C ARG A 33 2.87 8.30 12.00
N SER A 34 2.79 7.03 11.65
CA SER A 34 3.45 5.94 12.38
C SER A 34 4.75 5.48 11.75
N VAL A 35 4.93 5.71 10.44
CA VAL A 35 6.11 5.26 9.72
C VAL A 35 6.89 6.46 9.20
N PRO A 36 7.95 6.88 9.90
CA PRO A 36 8.78 8.00 9.43
C PRO A 36 9.35 7.72 8.05
N GLY A 37 9.27 8.70 7.16
CA GLY A 37 9.82 8.58 5.82
C GLY A 37 8.98 7.77 4.85
N TYR A 38 7.74 7.40 5.20
CA TYR A 38 6.90 6.57 4.34
C TYR A 38 6.68 7.21 2.96
N ARG A 39 6.35 8.49 2.90
CA ARG A 39 6.12 9.18 1.62
C ARG A 39 7.37 9.20 0.77
N THR A 40 8.53 9.43 1.40
CA THR A 40 9.81 9.39 0.70
C THR A 40 10.10 7.99 0.16
N LEU A 41 9.82 6.97 0.95
CA LEU A 41 9.96 5.58 0.53
C LEU A 41 9.11 5.30 -0.72
N ILE A 42 7.83 5.63 -0.67
CA ILE A 42 6.93 5.42 -1.81
C ILE A 42 7.40 6.18 -3.04
N ALA A 43 7.83 7.41 -2.88
CA ALA A 43 8.33 8.22 -4.01
C ALA A 43 9.58 7.62 -4.66
N ASN A 44 10.38 6.86 -3.93
CA ASN A 44 11.61 6.25 -4.43
C ASN A 44 11.44 4.83 -4.96
N ILE A 45 10.35 4.16 -4.63
CA ILE A 45 10.09 2.79 -5.12
C ILE A 45 10.02 2.74 -6.64
N GLY A 46 9.29 3.66 -7.26
CA GLY A 46 9.15 3.70 -8.72
C GLY A 46 10.48 3.88 -9.44
N PRO A 47 11.26 4.92 -9.12
CA PRO A 47 12.59 5.10 -9.71
C PRO A 47 13.52 3.91 -9.50
N LEU A 48 13.49 3.30 -8.32
CA LEU A 48 14.30 2.12 -8.04
C LEU A 48 13.85 0.93 -8.89
N ALA A 49 12.54 0.69 -8.98
CA ALA A 49 11.99 -0.37 -9.81
C ALA A 49 12.35 -0.17 -11.28
N LYS A 50 12.29 1.06 -11.76
CA LYS A 50 12.66 1.39 -13.15
C LYS A 50 14.08 0.94 -13.50
N HIS A 51 14.97 0.96 -12.53
CA HIS A 51 16.36 0.55 -12.73
C HIS A 51 16.50 -0.95 -12.99
N TYR A 52 15.60 -1.76 -12.42
CA TYR A 52 15.70 -3.22 -12.47
C TYR A 52 14.65 -3.90 -13.34
N MET A 53 13.53 -3.22 -13.61
CA MET A 53 12.43 -3.81 -14.35
C MET A 53 12.74 -3.96 -15.84
N ARG A 54 12.12 -4.97 -16.46
CA ARG A 54 12.26 -5.26 -17.88
C ARG A 54 10.90 -5.39 -18.54
N ALA A 55 10.86 -5.17 -19.85
CA ALA A 55 9.66 -5.38 -20.65
C ALA A 55 9.19 -6.83 -20.56
N HIS A 56 7.88 -7.04 -20.68
CA HIS A 56 7.25 -8.37 -20.70
C HIS A 56 7.49 -9.19 -19.43
N THR A 57 7.60 -8.52 -18.29
CA THR A 57 7.74 -9.15 -16.98
C THR A 57 6.58 -8.79 -16.08
N ARG A 58 6.55 -9.36 -14.89
CA ARG A 58 5.51 -9.08 -13.88
C ARG A 58 6.15 -8.53 -12.62
N CYS A 59 5.46 -7.57 -12.02
CA CYS A 59 5.80 -7.02 -10.73
C CYS A 59 4.67 -7.35 -9.77
N TYR A 60 4.98 -8.01 -8.66
CA TYR A 60 4.01 -8.34 -7.64
C TYR A 60 4.19 -7.39 -6.46
N ASP A 61 3.11 -6.73 -6.08
CA ASP A 61 3.06 -5.91 -4.86
C ASP A 61 2.28 -6.70 -3.81
N LEU A 62 2.99 -7.36 -2.92
CA LEU A 62 2.39 -8.21 -1.89
C LEU A 62 2.00 -7.36 -0.69
N GLY A 63 0.72 -7.43 -0.31
CA GLY A 63 0.19 -6.56 0.73
C GLY A 63 0.06 -5.13 0.22
N CYS A 64 -0.54 -4.95 -0.95
CA CYS A 64 -0.55 -3.68 -1.67
C CYS A 64 -1.31 -2.56 -0.97
N SER A 65 -2.19 -2.87 -0.03
CA SER A 65 -3.03 -1.88 0.65
C SER A 65 -3.81 -1.03 -0.35
N HIS A 66 -3.64 0.28 -0.33
CA HIS A 66 -4.28 1.19 -1.28
C HIS A 66 -3.53 1.33 -2.61
N GLY A 67 -2.46 0.59 -2.80
CA GLY A 67 -1.74 0.56 -4.06
C GLY A 67 -0.71 1.66 -4.26
N ALA A 68 -0.27 2.33 -3.20
CA ALA A 68 0.69 3.44 -3.32
C ALA A 68 2.00 3.01 -3.97
N ALA A 69 2.56 1.88 -3.56
CA ALA A 69 3.80 1.37 -4.14
C ALA A 69 3.61 0.94 -5.59
N ALA A 70 2.53 0.22 -5.87
CA ALA A 70 2.19 -0.21 -7.23
C ALA A 70 2.00 0.99 -8.16
N LEU A 71 1.35 2.05 -7.68
CA LEU A 71 1.16 3.28 -8.44
C LEU A 71 2.50 3.95 -8.75
N SER A 72 3.41 4.00 -7.77
CA SER A 72 4.75 4.55 -7.95
C SER A 72 5.50 3.80 -9.05
N VAL A 73 5.44 2.48 -9.04
CA VAL A 73 6.05 1.64 -10.09
C VAL A 73 5.40 1.94 -11.44
N PHE A 74 4.07 1.97 -11.49
CA PHE A 74 3.34 2.24 -12.74
C PHE A 74 3.73 3.59 -13.34
N GLN A 75 3.86 4.63 -12.53
CA GLN A 75 4.19 5.96 -13.00
C GLN A 75 5.61 6.09 -13.55
N HIS A 76 6.54 5.28 -13.06
CA HIS A 76 7.95 5.38 -13.42
C HIS A 76 8.42 4.32 -14.41
N CYS A 77 7.71 3.21 -14.53
CA CYS A 77 8.09 2.10 -15.39
C CYS A 77 7.15 2.01 -16.59
N GLN A 78 7.50 2.68 -17.67
CA GLN A 78 6.71 2.68 -18.91
C GLN A 78 7.30 1.63 -19.88
N LEU A 79 7.20 0.36 -19.48
CA LEU A 79 7.76 -0.76 -20.23
C LEU A 79 6.66 -1.54 -20.93
N GLU A 80 6.92 -1.92 -22.17
CA GLU A 80 6.00 -2.72 -22.96
C GLU A 80 5.77 -4.08 -22.30
N GLY A 81 4.50 -4.46 -22.17
CA GLY A 81 4.13 -5.77 -21.62
C GLY A 81 4.41 -5.95 -20.14
N LEU A 82 4.75 -4.89 -19.42
CA LEU A 82 4.90 -4.96 -17.97
C LEU A 82 3.52 -5.07 -17.32
N GLU A 83 3.35 -6.08 -16.47
CA GLU A 83 2.15 -6.24 -15.67
C GLU A 83 2.48 -5.98 -14.20
N ILE A 84 1.65 -5.19 -13.55
CA ILE A 84 1.76 -4.94 -12.12
C ILE A 84 0.57 -5.60 -11.44
N ILE A 85 0.84 -6.55 -10.55
CA ILE A 85 -0.19 -7.34 -9.88
C ILE A 85 -0.15 -6.98 -8.40
N ALA A 86 -1.15 -6.23 -7.97
CA ALA A 86 -1.28 -5.79 -6.59
C ALA A 86 -2.16 -6.77 -5.83
N VAL A 87 -1.67 -7.29 -4.72
CA VAL A 87 -2.34 -8.34 -3.95
C VAL A 87 -2.46 -7.92 -2.49
N ASP A 88 -3.67 -8.04 -1.96
CA ASP A 88 -3.91 -7.87 -0.53
C ASP A 88 -5.04 -8.81 -0.11
N ASN A 89 -4.96 -9.34 1.10
CA ASN A 89 -5.99 -10.23 1.61
C ASN A 89 -7.15 -9.48 2.29
N ALA A 90 -7.03 -8.18 2.44
CA ALA A 90 -8.06 -7.33 3.03
C ALA A 90 -8.90 -6.69 1.92
N SER A 91 -10.14 -7.14 1.75
CA SER A 91 -11.03 -6.62 0.71
C SER A 91 -11.28 -5.12 0.83
N ALA A 92 -11.36 -4.61 2.05
CA ALA A 92 -11.55 -3.17 2.29
C ALA A 92 -10.37 -2.34 1.74
N MET A 93 -9.16 -2.89 1.77
CA MET A 93 -7.98 -2.23 1.20
C MET A 93 -8.03 -2.26 -0.33
N ILE A 94 -8.42 -3.39 -0.91
CA ILE A 94 -8.50 -3.56 -2.36
C ILE A 94 -9.52 -2.61 -2.97
N GLU A 95 -10.62 -2.33 -2.30
CA GLU A 95 -11.63 -1.40 -2.78
C GLU A 95 -11.06 0.02 -2.98
N HIS A 96 -10.05 0.40 -2.22
CA HIS A 96 -9.39 1.70 -2.35
C HIS A 96 -8.20 1.66 -3.32
N CYS A 97 -7.79 0.51 -3.70
CA CYS A 97 -6.69 0.33 -4.64
C CYS A 97 -7.15 0.57 -6.08
#